data_deb712fc5283531276715087da36ea09
#
_entry.id   deb712fc5283531276715087da36ea09
#
_cell.length_a   1.000
_cell.length_b   1.000
_cell.length_c   1.000
_cell.angle_alpha   90.00
_cell.angle_beta   90.00
_cell.angle_gamma   90.00
#
_symmetry.space_group_name_H-M   'P 1'
#
loop_
_entity.id
_entity.type
_entity.pdbx_description
1 polymer ?
#
loop_
_entity_poly.entity_id
_entity_poly.type
_entity_poly.pdbx_seq_one_letter_code
_entity_poly.pdbx_strand_id
1 'polypeptide(L)'
;DGAEVVYFTAPSYGQKAFFDLAVPALSDGQVIVLMPGNYGTLALKAALREAGKDVLVAETDNLPYACAATEPGVVNVRGVKKAVTLAAFPAGDYAAVEAAVDGAFCTGWRKGENVLATSMSGVNMVVHCAPMLANAGRIESEGGHFEFYYAGMTPAVCRLIEATDRER
;
A
#
# COMPACT_ATOMS: atom_id res chain seq x y z
N ASP A 1 -6.25 -0.78 22.63
CA ASP A 1 -7.31 -1.53 23.29
C ASP A 1 -8.68 -1.01 22.82
N GLY A 2 -9.55 -1.88 22.29
CA GLY A 2 -10.90 -1.53 21.86
C GLY A 2 -11.04 -0.98 20.43
N ALA A 3 -9.98 -0.94 19.63
CA ALA A 3 -10.10 -0.60 18.22
C ALA A 3 -10.73 -1.78 17.46
N GLU A 4 -11.77 -1.52 16.67
CA GLU A 4 -12.41 -2.52 15.82
C GLU A 4 -11.62 -2.70 14.51
N VAL A 5 -11.04 -1.61 14.00
CA VAL A 5 -10.28 -1.58 12.76
C VAL A 5 -8.89 -0.98 12.98
N VAL A 6 -7.87 -1.63 12.45
CA VAL A 6 -6.47 -1.18 12.47
C VAL A 6 -6.03 -0.87 11.05
N TYR A 7 -5.62 0.37 10.79
CA TYR A 7 -5.06 0.79 9.50
C TYR A 7 -3.55 0.87 9.58
N PHE A 8 -2.86 0.07 8.77
CA PHE A 8 -1.42 0.11 8.64
C PHE A 8 -1.02 0.87 7.38
N THR A 9 -0.40 2.03 7.57
CA THR A 9 -0.07 2.98 6.48
C THR A 9 1.43 3.16 6.26
N ALA A 10 2.27 2.39 6.97
CA ALA A 10 3.71 2.47 6.83
C ALA A 10 4.22 1.75 5.56
N PRO A 11 5.44 2.09 5.10
CA PRO A 11 6.05 1.43 3.95
C PRO A 11 6.21 -0.09 4.13
N SER A 12 6.23 -0.83 3.01
CA SER A 12 6.26 -2.30 3.01
C SER A 12 7.43 -2.92 3.79
N TYR A 13 8.60 -2.26 3.83
CA TYR A 13 9.74 -2.74 4.62
C TYR A 13 9.49 -2.70 6.14
N GLY A 14 8.50 -1.94 6.60
CA GLY A 14 8.08 -1.89 8.00
C GLY A 14 7.05 -2.96 8.37
N GLN A 15 6.46 -3.66 7.39
CA GLN A 15 5.35 -4.59 7.64
C GLN A 15 5.73 -5.72 8.59
N LYS A 16 6.88 -6.36 8.39
CA LYS A 16 7.28 -7.48 9.26
C LYS A 16 7.41 -7.04 10.72
N ALA A 17 8.11 -5.95 10.98
CA ALA A 17 8.28 -5.44 12.34
C ALA A 17 6.92 -5.06 12.98
N PHE A 18 6.01 -4.51 12.18
CA PHE A 18 4.65 -4.22 12.63
C PHE A 18 3.87 -5.50 12.96
N PHE A 19 3.95 -6.54 12.12
CA PHE A 19 3.24 -7.80 12.37
C PHE A 19 3.75 -8.48 13.63
N ASP A 20 5.06 -8.49 13.87
CA ASP A 20 5.67 -9.08 15.07
C ASP A 20 5.13 -8.41 16.36
N LEU A 21 4.82 -7.11 16.30
CA LEU A 21 4.26 -6.35 17.42
C LEU A 21 2.73 -6.43 17.51
N ALA A 22 2.05 -6.35 16.36
CA ALA A 22 0.59 -6.24 16.33
C ALA A 22 -0.10 -7.58 16.54
N VAL A 23 0.37 -8.66 15.90
CA VAL A 23 -0.30 -9.97 15.95
C VAL A 23 -0.57 -10.46 17.37
N PRO A 24 0.38 -10.38 18.33
CA PRO A 24 0.09 -10.79 19.70
C PRO A 24 -0.99 -9.94 20.39
N ALA A 25 -1.12 -8.67 20.01
CA ALA A 25 -2.05 -7.70 20.61
C ALA A 25 -3.44 -7.68 19.97
N LEU A 26 -3.58 -8.25 18.76
CA LEU A 26 -4.88 -8.32 18.07
C LEU A 26 -5.84 -9.29 18.77
N SER A 27 -7.12 -9.00 18.68
CA SER A 27 -8.22 -9.84 19.16
C SER A 27 -9.04 -10.37 18.00
N ASP A 28 -9.67 -11.54 18.22
CA ASP A 28 -10.57 -12.12 17.22
C ASP A 28 -11.72 -11.16 16.86
N GLY A 29 -12.11 -11.16 15.61
CA GLY A 29 -13.15 -10.28 15.07
C GLY A 29 -12.68 -8.88 14.68
N GLN A 30 -11.44 -8.48 15.00
CA GLN A 30 -10.89 -7.21 14.51
C GLN A 30 -10.61 -7.27 13.01
N VAL A 31 -10.53 -6.09 12.40
CA VAL A 31 -10.15 -5.90 10.98
C VAL A 31 -8.80 -5.20 10.92
N ILE A 32 -7.89 -5.69 10.09
CA ILE A 32 -6.65 -4.99 9.77
C ILE A 32 -6.56 -4.73 8.27
N VAL A 33 -6.28 -3.48 7.90
CA VAL A 33 -6.17 -3.04 6.51
C VAL A 33 -4.77 -2.49 6.24
N LEU A 34 -4.05 -3.11 5.32
CA LEU A 34 -2.74 -2.64 4.85
C LEU A 34 -2.92 -1.61 3.72
N MET A 35 -2.35 -0.42 3.88
CA MET A 35 -2.51 0.69 2.95
C MET A 35 -1.16 1.28 2.52
N PRO A 36 -0.64 0.97 1.32
CA PRO A 36 -1.02 -0.13 0.44
C PRO A 36 -0.53 -1.49 0.95
N GLY A 37 -1.15 -2.57 0.43
CA GLY A 37 -0.85 -3.93 0.89
C GLY A 37 0.49 -4.47 0.42
N ASN A 38 0.78 -4.37 -0.87
CA ASN A 38 2.01 -4.87 -1.48
C ASN A 38 2.34 -6.32 -1.07
N TYR A 39 1.38 -7.22 -1.18
CA TYR A 39 1.42 -8.64 -0.77
C TYR A 39 1.54 -8.89 0.74
N GLY A 40 1.55 -7.85 1.58
CA GLY A 40 1.69 -7.99 3.04
C GLY A 40 0.57 -8.78 3.69
N THR A 41 -0.64 -8.77 3.12
CA THR A 41 -1.77 -9.56 3.60
C THR A 41 -1.50 -11.06 3.63
N LEU A 42 -0.69 -11.58 2.71
CA LEU A 42 -0.32 -13.00 2.68
C LEU A 42 0.55 -13.35 3.90
N ALA A 43 1.57 -12.53 4.17
CA ALA A 43 2.45 -12.72 5.32
C ALA A 43 1.71 -12.50 6.66
N LEU A 44 0.87 -11.46 6.72
CA LEU A 44 0.06 -11.18 7.91
C LEU A 44 -0.90 -12.33 8.23
N LYS A 45 -1.62 -12.86 7.23
CA LYS A 45 -2.56 -13.99 7.44
C LYS A 45 -1.84 -15.26 7.88
N ALA A 46 -0.62 -15.51 7.37
CA ALA A 46 0.20 -16.62 7.84
C ALA A 46 0.56 -16.44 9.33
N ALA A 47 1.03 -15.25 9.73
CA ALA A 47 1.36 -14.96 11.13
C ALA A 47 0.14 -15.06 12.07
N LEU A 48 -1.01 -14.56 11.65
CA LEU A 48 -2.27 -14.68 12.40
C LEU A 48 -2.68 -16.14 12.59
N ARG A 49 -2.56 -16.96 11.54
CA ARG A 49 -2.86 -18.38 11.59
C ARG A 49 -1.93 -19.12 12.57
N GLU A 50 -0.63 -18.81 12.55
CA GLU A 50 0.34 -19.37 13.50
C GLU A 50 0.03 -18.98 14.95
N ALA A 51 -0.46 -17.75 15.15
CA ALA A 51 -0.87 -17.24 16.45
C ALA A 51 -2.28 -17.70 16.88
N GLY A 52 -3.02 -18.43 16.04
CA GLY A 52 -4.38 -18.90 16.33
C GLY A 52 -5.40 -17.75 16.41
N LYS A 53 -5.20 -16.65 15.69
CA LYS A 53 -6.05 -15.46 15.70
C LYS A 53 -7.01 -15.44 14.51
N ASP A 54 -8.28 -15.15 14.79
CA ASP A 54 -9.33 -14.97 13.77
C ASP A 54 -9.58 -13.47 13.53
N VAL A 55 -8.73 -12.87 12.67
CA VAL A 55 -8.74 -11.45 12.30
C VAL A 55 -9.02 -11.34 10.81
N LEU A 56 -9.94 -10.43 10.45
CA LEU A 56 -10.20 -10.07 9.06
C LEU A 56 -9.05 -9.24 8.50
N VAL A 57 -8.53 -9.64 7.34
CA VAL A 57 -7.38 -9.01 6.72
C VAL A 57 -7.74 -8.46 5.35
N ALA A 58 -7.37 -7.23 5.09
CA ALA A 58 -7.56 -6.59 3.80
C ALA A 58 -6.37 -5.72 3.39
N GLU A 59 -6.33 -5.36 2.13
CA GLU A 59 -5.36 -4.40 1.61
C GLU A 59 -5.96 -3.48 0.57
N THR A 60 -5.29 -2.36 0.37
CA THR A 60 -5.62 -1.41 -0.70
C THR A 60 -4.49 -1.34 -1.74
N ASP A 61 -4.85 -0.95 -2.97
CA ASP A 61 -3.89 -0.66 -4.04
C ASP A 61 -3.11 0.63 -3.78
N ASN A 62 -3.64 1.52 -2.93
CA ASN A 62 -3.07 2.85 -2.73
C ASN A 62 -3.55 3.47 -1.41
N LEU A 63 -2.96 4.62 -1.05
CA LEU A 63 -3.45 5.47 0.04
C LEU A 63 -4.65 6.31 -0.42
N PRO A 64 -5.64 6.60 0.46
CA PRO A 64 -6.79 7.46 0.12
C PRO A 64 -6.40 8.91 -0.14
N TYR A 65 -5.32 9.39 0.49
CA TYR A 65 -4.87 10.77 0.40
C TYR A 65 -3.48 10.88 -0.22
N ALA A 66 -3.29 11.88 -1.09
CA ALA A 66 -1.97 12.35 -1.48
C ALA A 66 -1.57 13.47 -0.52
N CYS A 67 -0.72 13.16 0.43
CA CYS A 67 -0.34 14.10 1.49
C CYS A 67 1.14 14.03 1.83
N ALA A 68 1.65 15.07 2.46
CA ALA A 68 3.00 15.14 3.00
C ALA A 68 2.99 15.89 4.33
N ALA A 69 3.79 15.41 5.30
CA ALA A 69 4.08 16.18 6.50
C ALA A 69 4.98 17.37 6.14
N THR A 70 4.60 18.55 6.55
CA THR A 70 5.37 19.80 6.31
C THR A 70 6.09 20.26 7.57
N GLU A 71 5.49 20.03 8.72
CA GLU A 71 6.03 20.32 10.05
C GLU A 71 5.51 19.26 11.04
N PRO A 72 6.09 19.10 12.23
CA PRO A 72 5.55 18.22 13.26
C PRO A 72 4.08 18.54 13.57
N GLY A 73 3.20 17.56 13.38
CA GLY A 73 1.76 17.71 13.60
C GLY A 73 0.99 18.40 12.47
N VAL A 74 1.65 18.82 11.38
CA VAL A 74 1.01 19.48 10.23
C VAL A 74 1.12 18.59 8.99
N VAL A 75 -0.02 18.26 8.40
CA VAL A 75 -0.11 17.48 7.16
C VAL A 75 -0.78 18.31 6.06
N ASN A 76 -0.08 18.48 4.95
CA ASN A 76 -0.63 19.10 3.75
C ASN A 76 -1.28 18.03 2.86
N VAL A 77 -2.60 18.04 2.75
CA VAL A 77 -3.38 17.15 1.87
C VAL A 77 -3.49 17.82 0.50
N ARG A 78 -2.78 17.27 -0.49
CA ARG A 78 -2.75 17.77 -1.87
C ARG A 78 -3.89 17.23 -2.73
N GLY A 79 -4.47 16.12 -2.32
CA GLY A 79 -5.58 15.51 -3.05
C GLY A 79 -6.20 14.35 -2.29
N VAL A 80 -7.47 14.13 -2.56
CA VAL A 80 -8.26 12.99 -2.06
C VAL A 80 -8.66 12.14 -3.26
N LYS A 81 -8.42 10.84 -3.19
CA LYS A 81 -8.83 9.92 -4.25
C LYS A 81 -10.33 9.70 -4.21
N LYS A 82 -10.97 9.68 -5.38
CA LYS A 82 -12.40 9.41 -5.50
C LYS A 82 -12.76 7.99 -5.05
N ALA A 83 -11.87 7.04 -5.34
CA ALA A 83 -11.99 5.65 -4.92
C ALA A 83 -10.60 5.00 -4.82
N VAL A 84 -10.48 4.03 -3.93
CA VAL A 84 -9.31 3.18 -3.73
C VAL A 84 -9.78 1.73 -3.82
N THR A 85 -9.01 0.87 -4.47
CA THR A 85 -9.34 -0.56 -4.55
C THR A 85 -9.05 -1.22 -3.21
N LEU A 86 -10.04 -1.93 -2.68
CA LEU A 86 -9.98 -2.68 -1.43
C LEU A 86 -10.20 -4.16 -1.74
N ALA A 87 -9.34 -5.03 -1.26
CA ALA A 87 -9.51 -6.48 -1.37
C ALA A 87 -9.29 -7.14 -0.01
N ALA A 88 -10.11 -8.13 0.31
CA ALA A 88 -9.96 -8.96 1.51
C ALA A 88 -9.19 -10.25 1.21
N PHE A 89 -8.57 -10.83 2.24
CA PHE A 89 -7.97 -12.15 2.16
C PHE A 89 -8.42 -13.05 3.33
N PRO A 90 -9.16 -14.13 3.03
CA PRO A 90 -9.67 -14.55 1.72
C PRO A 90 -10.69 -13.59 1.10
N ALA A 91 -10.85 -13.64 -0.22
CA ALA A 91 -11.72 -12.72 -0.96
C ALA A 91 -13.21 -12.80 -0.52
N GLY A 92 -13.63 -13.92 0.07
CA GLY A 92 -14.97 -14.10 0.63
C GLY A 92 -15.30 -13.18 1.78
N ASP A 93 -14.30 -12.67 2.49
CA ASP A 93 -14.48 -11.79 3.66
C ASP A 93 -14.74 -10.32 3.27
N TYR A 94 -14.75 -10.00 1.97
CA TYR A 94 -14.86 -8.63 1.46
C TYR A 94 -16.05 -7.86 2.07
N ALA A 95 -17.24 -8.47 2.11
CA ALA A 95 -18.44 -7.79 2.59
C ALA A 95 -18.32 -7.38 4.08
N ALA A 96 -17.72 -8.23 4.91
CA ALA A 96 -17.49 -7.93 6.32
C ALA A 96 -16.44 -6.83 6.50
N VAL A 97 -15.35 -6.88 5.71
CA VAL A 97 -14.33 -5.84 5.71
C VAL A 97 -14.91 -4.50 5.24
N GLU A 98 -15.63 -4.47 4.11
CA GLU A 98 -16.24 -3.25 3.57
C GLU A 98 -17.16 -2.59 4.59
N ALA A 99 -18.03 -3.37 5.25
CA ALA A 99 -18.92 -2.86 6.28
C ALA A 99 -18.17 -2.26 7.49
N ALA A 100 -17.02 -2.85 7.86
CA ALA A 100 -16.22 -2.35 8.99
C ALA A 100 -15.45 -1.06 8.66
N VAL A 101 -15.09 -0.84 7.39
CA VAL A 101 -14.31 0.34 6.97
C VAL A 101 -15.17 1.45 6.35
N ASP A 102 -16.48 1.23 6.22
CA ASP A 102 -17.39 2.21 5.62
C ASP A 102 -17.39 3.52 6.43
N GLY A 103 -17.35 4.64 5.70
CA GLY A 103 -17.31 5.97 6.30
C GLY A 103 -15.98 6.36 7.00
N ALA A 104 -14.97 5.48 7.06
CA ALA A 104 -13.70 5.77 7.72
C ALA A 104 -12.86 6.85 7.02
N PHE A 105 -13.02 7.02 5.72
CA PHE A 105 -12.28 7.98 4.90
C PHE A 105 -13.20 8.74 3.96
N CYS A 106 -12.76 9.93 3.51
CA CYS A 106 -13.46 10.72 2.48
C CYS A 106 -13.22 10.16 1.06
N THR A 107 -13.13 8.84 0.91
CA THR A 107 -12.91 8.14 -0.35
C THR A 107 -13.87 6.97 -0.48
N GLY A 108 -14.26 6.61 -1.70
CA GLY A 108 -15.06 5.40 -1.94
C GLY A 108 -14.18 4.16 -2.04
N TRP A 109 -14.77 3.01 -1.74
CA TRP A 109 -14.14 1.72 -1.95
C TRP A 109 -14.55 1.14 -3.30
N ARG A 110 -13.57 0.61 -4.03
CA ARG A 110 -13.79 -0.23 -5.22
C ARG A 110 -13.41 -1.65 -4.84
N LYS A 111 -14.33 -2.59 -5.04
CA LYS A 111 -14.05 -3.99 -4.77
C LYS A 111 -12.93 -4.50 -5.68
N GLY A 112 -11.84 -4.95 -5.07
CA GLY A 112 -10.78 -5.71 -5.73
C GLY A 112 -11.19 -7.17 -5.91
N GLU A 113 -10.75 -7.79 -6.99
CA GLU A 113 -11.01 -9.21 -7.26
C GLU A 113 -10.38 -10.10 -6.17
N ASN A 114 -9.13 -9.81 -5.84
CA ASN A 114 -8.37 -10.46 -4.78
C ASN A 114 -7.13 -9.62 -4.45
N VAL A 115 -6.42 -9.98 -3.38
CA VAL A 115 -5.22 -9.24 -2.93
C VAL A 115 -4.06 -9.29 -3.92
N LEU A 116 -3.93 -10.35 -4.72
CA LEU A 116 -2.87 -10.42 -5.74
C LEU A 116 -3.12 -9.40 -6.84
N ALA A 117 -4.35 -9.34 -7.37
CA ALA A 117 -4.74 -8.34 -8.36
C ALA A 117 -4.59 -6.92 -7.81
N THR A 118 -4.98 -6.68 -6.55
CA THR A 118 -4.85 -5.38 -5.88
C THR A 118 -3.39 -4.97 -5.72
N SER A 119 -2.52 -5.85 -5.25
CA SER A 119 -1.08 -5.59 -5.13
C SER A 119 -0.42 -5.33 -6.48
N MET A 120 -0.79 -6.10 -7.53
CA MET A 120 -0.26 -5.92 -8.88
C MET A 120 -0.80 -4.66 -9.58
N SER A 121 -1.92 -4.10 -9.14
CA SER A 121 -2.49 -2.89 -9.76
C SER A 121 -1.71 -1.60 -9.43
N GLY A 122 -0.86 -1.62 -8.40
CA GLY A 122 -0.05 -0.48 -8.00
C GLY A 122 0.98 -0.09 -9.06
N VAL A 123 0.90 1.14 -9.58
CA VAL A 123 1.85 1.65 -10.60
C VAL A 123 3.22 2.01 -10.03
N ASN A 124 3.32 2.15 -8.71
CA ASN A 124 4.55 2.61 -8.04
C ASN A 124 5.75 1.69 -8.30
N MET A 125 5.54 0.37 -8.39
CA MET A 125 6.59 -0.59 -8.71
C MET A 125 7.21 -0.35 -10.09
N VAL A 126 6.45 0.23 -11.01
CA VAL A 126 6.91 0.51 -12.37
C VAL A 126 7.53 1.91 -12.46
N VAL A 127 6.78 2.93 -12.00
CA VAL A 127 7.18 4.34 -12.18
C VAL A 127 8.28 4.81 -11.21
N HIS A 128 8.62 4.02 -10.20
CA HIS A 128 9.72 4.32 -9.29
C HIS A 128 10.94 3.43 -9.52
N CYS A 129 10.78 2.11 -9.60
CA CYS A 129 11.92 1.19 -9.67
C CYS A 129 12.69 1.33 -10.99
N ALA A 130 12.01 1.33 -12.13
CA ALA A 130 12.67 1.42 -13.43
C ALA A 130 13.45 2.75 -13.60
N PRO A 131 12.87 3.94 -13.30
CA PRO A 131 13.63 5.19 -13.38
C PRO A 131 14.75 5.29 -12.34
N MET A 132 14.59 4.75 -11.15
CA MET A 132 15.66 4.73 -10.13
C MET A 132 16.88 3.96 -10.64
N LEU A 133 16.66 2.76 -11.16
CA LEU A 133 17.75 1.93 -11.72
C LEU A 133 18.39 2.58 -12.93
N ALA A 134 17.58 3.11 -13.85
CA ALA A 134 18.09 3.73 -15.08
C ALA A 134 18.84 5.06 -14.84
N ASN A 135 18.62 5.72 -13.71
CA ASN A 135 19.31 6.94 -13.31
C ASN A 135 20.31 6.74 -12.16
N ALA A 136 20.64 5.51 -11.78
CA ALA A 136 21.47 5.23 -10.60
C ALA A 136 22.80 6.00 -10.61
N GLY A 137 23.56 5.93 -11.73
CA GLY A 137 24.82 6.67 -11.87
C GLY A 137 24.65 8.18 -11.80
N ARG A 138 23.54 8.70 -12.31
CA ARG A 138 23.22 10.12 -12.22
C ARG A 138 22.86 10.53 -10.78
N ILE A 139 22.08 9.73 -10.09
CA ILE A 139 21.72 9.95 -8.67
C ILE A 139 22.99 10.04 -7.83
N GLU A 140 23.96 9.13 -8.04
CA GLU A 140 25.24 9.15 -7.32
C GLU A 140 26.09 10.36 -7.68
N SER A 141 26.28 10.66 -8.97
CA SER A 141 27.15 11.73 -9.44
C SER A 141 26.63 13.13 -9.11
N GLU A 142 25.31 13.33 -9.13
CA GLU A 142 24.67 14.61 -8.83
C GLU A 142 24.16 14.71 -7.37
N GLY A 143 24.44 13.69 -6.52
CA GLY A 143 23.98 13.68 -5.13
C GLY A 143 22.45 13.75 -4.98
N GLY A 144 21.71 13.28 -5.99
CA GLY A 144 20.26 13.35 -6.02
C GLY A 144 19.67 14.71 -6.40
N HIS A 145 20.49 15.68 -6.75
CA HIS A 145 20.05 17.06 -7.08
C HIS A 145 19.60 17.20 -8.53
N PHE A 146 18.57 16.44 -8.96
CA PHE A 146 17.93 16.61 -10.25
C PHE A 146 16.44 16.33 -10.19
N GLU A 147 15.70 16.83 -11.19
CA GLU A 147 14.25 16.65 -11.27
C GLU A 147 13.90 15.26 -11.75
N PHE A 148 13.69 14.34 -10.81
CA PHE A 148 13.48 12.91 -11.07
C PHE A 148 12.38 12.64 -12.12
N TYR A 149 11.22 13.27 -11.99
CA TYR A 149 10.09 13.09 -12.91
C TYR A 149 10.13 13.93 -14.18
N TYR A 150 11.17 14.75 -14.37
CA TYR A 150 11.41 15.49 -15.60
C TYR A 150 12.72 15.04 -16.25
N ALA A 151 13.84 15.45 -15.71
CA ALA A 151 15.14 15.13 -16.27
C ALA A 151 15.51 13.64 -16.19
N GLY A 152 14.91 12.89 -15.24
CA GLY A 152 15.07 11.45 -15.10
C GLY A 152 14.16 10.63 -16.02
N MET A 153 13.13 11.22 -16.60
CA MET A 153 12.15 10.54 -17.48
C MET A 153 12.52 10.73 -18.97
N THR A 154 13.70 10.25 -19.35
CA THR A 154 14.11 10.29 -20.75
C THR A 154 13.29 9.31 -21.62
N PRO A 155 13.26 9.45 -22.95
CA PRO A 155 12.57 8.49 -23.81
C PRO A 155 13.02 7.04 -23.62
N ALA A 156 14.29 6.81 -23.27
CA ALA A 156 14.81 5.47 -22.98
C ALA A 156 14.22 4.93 -21.67
N VAL A 157 14.15 5.76 -20.63
CA VAL A 157 13.53 5.40 -19.33
C VAL A 157 12.04 5.15 -19.50
N CYS A 158 11.33 5.97 -20.28
CA CYS A 158 9.90 5.76 -20.55
C CYS A 158 9.65 4.42 -21.26
N ARG A 159 10.48 4.04 -22.24
CA ARG A 159 10.38 2.71 -22.87
C ARG A 159 10.61 1.56 -21.88
N LEU A 160 11.52 1.73 -20.94
CA LEU A 160 11.75 0.74 -19.88
C LEU A 160 10.53 0.61 -18.97
N ILE A 161 9.92 1.75 -18.55
CA ILE A 161 8.69 1.79 -17.79
C ILE A 161 7.56 1.05 -18.53
N GLU A 162 7.34 1.38 -19.80
CA GLU A 162 6.32 0.74 -20.64
C GLU A 162 6.53 -0.77 -20.81
N ALA A 163 7.78 -1.21 -20.95
CA ALA A 163 8.11 -2.62 -21.02
C ALA A 163 7.80 -3.35 -19.71
N THR A 164 8.23 -2.78 -18.58
CA THR A 164 7.95 -3.32 -17.25
C THR A 164 6.45 -3.37 -16.96
N ASP A 165 5.71 -2.32 -17.37
CA ASP A 165 4.26 -2.27 -17.17
C ASP A 165 3.52 -3.32 -18.03
N ARG A 166 3.98 -3.61 -19.22
CA ARG A 166 3.43 -4.70 -20.04
C ARG A 166 3.61 -6.07 -19.42
N GLU A 167 4.76 -6.33 -18.78
CA GLU A 167 4.99 -7.58 -18.06
C GLU A 167 4.08 -7.70 -16.81
N ARG A 168 3.87 -6.58 -16.14
CA ARG A 168 2.93 -6.50 -15.01
C ARG A 168 1.49 -6.78 -15.45
#